data_2869b746d2d4d92c656ee1bd669e851a
#
_entry.id   2869b746d2d4d92c656ee1bd669e851a
#
_cell.length_a   1.000
_cell.length_b   1.000
_cell.length_c   1.000
_cell.angle_alpha   90.00
_cell.angle_beta   90.00
_cell.angle_gamma   90.00
#
_symmetry.space_group_name_H-M   'P 1'
#
loop_
_entity.id
_entity.type
_entity.pdbx_description
1 polymer ?
#
loop_
_entity_poly.entity_id
_entity_poly.type
_entity_poly.pdbx_seq_one_letter_code
_entity_poly.pdbx_strand_id
1 'polypeptide(L)' 'MACISPDGKPTESGTKMLRALKSGLRAPDEIAKSSGLPLFRVRSGLRELVQASLAIEKDGRYELTENGAKLIG' A
#
# COMPACT_ATOMS: atom_id res chain seq x y z
N MET A 1 -5.01 -8.37 9.79
CA MET A 1 -6.04 -7.58 9.13
C MET A 1 -5.68 -7.36 7.68
N ALA A 2 -6.59 -7.64 6.79
CA ALA A 2 -6.32 -7.55 5.35
C ALA A 2 -6.38 -6.10 4.87
N CYS A 3 -5.51 -5.75 3.91
CA CYS A 3 -5.54 -4.45 3.27
C CYS A 3 -6.50 -4.43 2.08
N ILE A 4 -6.97 -5.59 1.69
CA ILE A 4 -7.90 -5.74 0.58
C ILE A 4 -9.09 -6.55 1.07
N SER A 5 -10.29 -6.05 0.84
CA SER A 5 -11.49 -6.74 1.26
C SER A 5 -11.81 -7.90 0.29
N PRO A 6 -12.69 -8.85 0.71
CA PRO A 6 -13.02 -9.99 -0.15
C PRO A 6 -13.58 -9.64 -1.53
N ASP A 7 -14.14 -8.44 -1.68
CA ASP A 7 -14.67 -7.99 -2.97
C ASP A 7 -13.59 -7.37 -3.87
N GLY A 8 -12.33 -7.42 -3.47
CA GLY A 8 -11.22 -6.91 -4.26
C GLY A 8 -10.93 -5.44 -4.10
N LYS A 9 -11.65 -4.75 -3.23
CA LYS A 9 -11.43 -3.32 -2.98
C LYS A 9 -10.49 -3.13 -1.79
N PRO A 10 -9.66 -2.08 -1.78
CA PRO A 10 -8.78 -1.84 -0.64
C PRO A 10 -9.58 -1.42 0.59
N THR A 11 -9.14 -1.89 1.75
CA THR A 11 -9.68 -1.43 3.01
C THR A 11 -9.19 -0.01 3.29
N GLU A 12 -9.65 0.60 4.39
CA GLU A 12 -9.17 1.92 4.77
C GLU A 12 -7.65 1.95 4.91
N SER A 13 -7.07 0.94 5.54
CA SER A 13 -5.61 0.85 5.68
C SER A 13 -4.94 0.71 4.33
N GLY A 14 -5.48 -0.11 3.45
CA GLY A 14 -4.94 -0.28 2.10
C GLY A 14 -5.00 1.01 1.30
N THR A 15 -6.10 1.73 1.41
CA THR A 15 -6.27 3.02 0.72
C THR A 15 -5.23 4.04 1.21
N LYS A 16 -5.00 4.11 2.52
CA LYS A 16 -4.00 5.02 3.07
C LYS A 16 -2.61 4.71 2.53
N MET A 17 -2.26 3.44 2.45
CA MET A 17 -0.96 3.03 1.91
C MET A 17 -0.84 3.33 0.42
N LEU A 18 -1.89 3.08 -0.35
CA LEU A 18 -1.88 3.38 -1.79
C LEU A 18 -1.73 4.88 -2.03
N ARG A 19 -2.41 5.70 -1.25
CA ARG A 19 -2.29 7.16 -1.36
C ARG A 19 -0.88 7.63 -0.99
N ALA A 20 -0.27 7.01 0.01
CA ALA A 20 1.10 7.34 0.38
C ALA A 20 2.06 7.03 -0.77
N LEU A 21 1.88 5.88 -1.42
CA LEU A 21 2.68 5.52 -2.58
C LEU A 21 2.45 6.50 -3.74
N LYS A 22 1.20 6.92 -3.94
CA LYS A 22 0.87 7.88 -5.00
C LYS A 22 1.55 9.22 -4.76
N SER A 23 1.70 9.62 -3.50
CA SER A 23 2.34 10.89 -3.16
C SER A 23 3.86 10.85 -3.29
N GLY A 24 4.44 9.68 -3.57
CA GLY A 24 5.87 9.55 -3.80
C GLY A 24 6.65 8.84 -2.71
N LEU A 25 5.99 8.45 -1.63
CA LEU A 25 6.66 7.71 -0.56
C LEU A 25 6.94 6.29 -1.02
N ARG A 26 8.13 5.79 -0.72
CA ARG A 26 8.58 4.48 -1.21
C ARG A 26 8.95 3.52 -0.10
N ALA A 27 9.47 4.03 1.02
CA ALA A 27 9.94 3.19 2.11
C ALA A 27 8.83 2.91 3.12
N PRO A 28 8.77 1.70 3.70
CA PRO A 28 7.72 1.38 4.68
C PRO A 28 7.69 2.32 5.87
N ASP A 29 8.83 2.77 6.37
CA ASP A 29 8.87 3.67 7.51
C ASP A 29 8.29 5.04 7.18
N GLU A 30 8.51 5.54 5.97
CA GLU A 30 7.92 6.79 5.50
C GLU A 30 6.41 6.66 5.38
N ILE A 31 5.96 5.53 4.84
CA ILE A 31 4.54 5.25 4.69
C ILE A 31 3.87 5.14 6.06
N ALA A 32 4.54 4.50 7.03
CA ALA A 32 4.02 4.38 8.38
C ALA A 32 3.82 5.75 9.02
N LYS A 33 4.79 6.64 8.87
CA LYS A 33 4.68 8.00 9.42
C LYS A 33 3.54 8.78 8.78
N SER A 34 3.41 8.68 7.46
CA SER A 34 2.40 9.41 6.72
C SER A 34 0.99 8.90 6.99
N SER A 35 0.84 7.59 7.11
CA SER A 35 -0.47 6.96 7.29
C SER A 35 -0.91 6.88 8.74
N GLY A 36 0.02 7.04 9.69
CA GLY A 36 -0.27 6.85 11.11
C GLY A 36 -0.42 5.40 11.51
N LEU A 37 -0.05 4.46 10.65
CA LEU A 37 -0.14 3.03 10.92
C LEU A 37 1.18 2.51 11.51
N PRO A 38 1.11 1.45 12.36
CA PRO A 38 2.33 0.82 12.86
C PRO A 38 3.16 0.24 11.71
N LEU A 39 4.47 0.24 11.86
CA LEU A 39 5.37 -0.24 10.81
C LEU A 39 5.09 -1.69 10.40
N PHE A 40 4.83 -2.56 11.39
CA PHE A 40 4.58 -3.97 11.06
C PHE A 40 3.32 -4.13 10.21
N ARG A 41 2.32 -3.29 10.45
CA ARG A 41 1.08 -3.32 9.67
C ARG A 41 1.32 -2.81 8.25
N VAL A 42 2.13 -1.77 8.12
CA VAL A 42 2.49 -1.24 6.81
C VAL A 42 3.23 -2.30 5.99
N ARG A 43 4.18 -3.00 6.61
CA ARG A 43 4.92 -4.05 5.91
C ARG A 43 4.01 -5.18 5.44
N SER A 44 3.12 -5.64 6.32
CA SER A 44 2.15 -6.68 5.94
C SER A 44 1.22 -6.21 4.84
N GLY A 45 0.73 -4.98 4.96
CA GLY A 45 -0.18 -4.41 3.98
C GLY A 45 0.47 -4.23 2.61
N LEU A 46 1.71 -3.74 2.60
CA LEU A 46 2.43 -3.58 1.33
C LEU A 46 2.63 -4.92 0.64
N ARG A 47 2.91 -5.97 1.41
CA ARG A 47 3.05 -7.31 0.84
C ARG A 47 1.74 -7.77 0.20
N GLU A 48 0.62 -7.51 0.85
CA GLU A 48 -0.70 -7.84 0.28
C GLU A 48 -0.98 -7.05 -0.99
N LEU A 49 -0.60 -5.78 -1.01
CA LEU A 49 -0.78 -4.95 -2.20
C LEU A 49 0.05 -5.48 -3.37
N VAL A 50 1.27 -5.93 -3.10
CA VAL A 50 2.12 -6.53 -4.13
C VAL A 50 1.47 -7.81 -4.66
N GLN A 51 0.95 -8.66 -3.78
CA GLN A 51 0.30 -9.90 -4.19
C GLN A 51 -0.94 -9.65 -5.03
N ALA A 52 -1.62 -8.53 -4.78
CA ALA A 52 -2.80 -8.15 -5.55
C ALA A 52 -2.47 -7.34 -6.81
N SER A 53 -1.20 -7.18 -7.13
CA SER A 53 -0.72 -6.40 -8.28
C SER A 53 -1.06 -4.92 -8.20
N LEU A 54 -1.28 -4.41 -6.99
CA LEU A 54 -1.56 -2.98 -6.77
C LEU A 54 -0.29 -2.20 -6.49
N ALA A 55 0.79 -2.89 -6.15
CA ALA A 55 2.10 -2.30 -5.91
C ALA A 55 3.18 -3.27 -6.34
N ILE A 56 4.39 -2.76 -6.55
CA ILE A 56 5.57 -3.59 -6.81
C ILE A 56 6.64 -3.23 -5.79
N GLU A 57 7.49 -4.20 -5.50
CA GLU A 57 8.62 -4.01 -4.61
C GLU A 57 9.92 -4.03 -5.42
N LYS A 58 10.83 -3.11 -5.06
CA LYS A 58 12.14 -3.05 -5.70
C LYS A 58 13.15 -2.61 -4.67
N ASP A 59 14.04 -3.52 -4.27
CA ASP A 59 15.12 -3.23 -3.30
C ASP A 59 14.61 -2.62 -1.99
N GLY A 60 13.53 -3.16 -1.45
CA GLY A 60 12.96 -2.67 -0.20
C GLY A 60 12.10 -1.44 -0.34
N ARG A 61 11.90 -0.96 -1.55
CA ARG A 61 11.04 0.18 -1.84
C ARG A 61 9.82 -0.30 -2.61
N TYR A 62 8.73 0.42 -2.45
CA TYR A 62 7.46 0.05 -3.08
C TYR A 62 7.01 1.15 -4.02
N GLU A 63 6.38 0.75 -5.11
CA GLU A 63 5.84 1.69 -6.09
C GLU A 63 4.41 1.31 -6.42
N LEU A 64 3.59 2.32 -6.68
CA LEU A 64 2.21 2.13 -7.08
C LEU A 64 2.15 1.64 -8.53
N THR A 65 1.35 0.59 -8.76
CA THR A 65 1.10 0.13 -10.13
C THR A 65 -0.06 0.92 -10.73
N GLU A 66 -0.25 0.76 -12.03
CA GLU A 66 -1.40 1.35 -12.72
C GLU A 66 -2.71 0.84 -12.12
N ASN A 67 -2.76 -0.46 -11.80
CA ASN A 67 -3.95 -1.04 -11.16
C ASN A 67 -4.23 -0.41 -9.81
N GLY A 68 -3.18 -0.18 -9.01
CA GLY A 68 -3.33 0.48 -7.72
C GLY A 68 -3.80 1.91 -7.85
N ALA A 69 -3.27 2.64 -8.83
CA ALA A 69 -3.67 4.02 -9.07
C ALA A 69 -5.15 4.11 -9.46
N LYS A 70 -5.64 3.15 -10.24
CA LYS A 70 -7.04 3.13 -10.66
C LYS A 70 -8.00 2.96 -9.48
N LEU A 71 -7.59 2.21 -8.47
CA LEU A 71 -8.44 1.95 -7.30
C LEU A 71 -8.64 3.17 -6.42
N ILE A 72 -7.70 4.08 -6.41
CA ILE A 72 -7.78 5.27 -5.57
C ILE A 72 -8.08 6.54 -6.38
N GLY A 73 -8.32 6.35 -7.63
CA GLY A 73 -8.72 7.43 -8.51
C GLY A 73 -7.67 8.34 -8.98
#